data_ca4fcf05e2606bd0a426841c13021224
#
_entry.id   ca4fcf05e2606bd0a426841c13021224
#
_cell.length_a   1.000
_cell.length_b   1.000
_cell.length_c   1.000
_cell.angle_alpha   90.00
_cell.angle_beta   90.00
_cell.angle_gamma   90.00
#
_symmetry.space_group_name_H-M   'P 1'
#
loop_
_entity.id
_entity.type
_entity.pdbx_description
1 polymer ?
#
loop_
_entity_poly.entity_id
_entity_poly.type
_entity_poly.pdbx_seq_one_letter_code
_entity_poly.pdbx_strand_id
1 'polypeptide(L)'
;MTQIDSFKSKSTLTVGGKTYTYYSIAEAEKNGLAGVSKLPGSMKVVLENLLRFEDNRTVTKADIEAVAQWLVTRTSDHEISYRPARVLMQDFTGVPAVVDLAAMRDATAKLGANPQKINPLVPVDLVIDHSVMVDSFGTPLAFQQNVELEYERNGERYEFLRWGQSAFDNFRVVPPGTGICHQVNLEYLAQTVWTKEENGETVAYPDTLVGTDSHTTMVNGMAVLGWGVGGIEAEAAMLGQPITMLIPEVVGFKLTGKINEGITATDLVLTVTEMLRKKGVVGKFVEFYGPG
;
A
#
# COMPACT_ATOMS: atom_id res chain seq x y z
N MET A 1 -11.95 -18.89 4.42
CA MET A 1 -10.85 -19.73 4.98
C MET A 1 -10.99 -19.71 6.49
N THR A 2 -10.73 -20.84 7.16
CA THR A 2 -10.77 -20.85 8.62
C THR A 2 -9.48 -20.19 9.11
N GLN A 3 -9.61 -19.03 9.72
CA GLN A 3 -8.48 -18.32 10.31
C GLN A 3 -8.00 -19.09 11.56
N ILE A 4 -6.69 -19.20 11.66
CA ILE A 4 -6.01 -19.78 12.81
C ILE A 4 -5.47 -18.59 13.63
N ASP A 5 -5.44 -18.69 14.91
CA ASP A 5 -4.86 -17.68 15.80
C ASP A 5 -3.96 -18.38 16.81
N SER A 6 -2.84 -18.89 16.32
CA SER A 6 -1.88 -19.69 17.08
C SER A 6 -1.34 -18.97 18.31
N PHE A 7 -1.33 -17.63 18.26
CA PHE A 7 -0.81 -16.79 19.35
C PHE A 7 -1.91 -16.05 20.12
N LYS A 8 -3.17 -16.41 19.89
CA LYS A 8 -4.33 -15.81 20.59
C LYS A 8 -4.28 -14.28 20.58
N SER A 9 -3.93 -13.74 19.43
CA SER A 9 -3.74 -12.30 19.23
C SER A 9 -5.04 -11.55 18.98
N LYS A 10 -6.10 -12.25 18.53
CA LYS A 10 -7.39 -11.65 18.25
C LYS A 10 -7.99 -11.01 19.51
N SER A 11 -8.30 -9.73 19.41
CA SER A 11 -8.73 -8.86 20.50
C SER A 11 -9.83 -7.92 20.03
N THR A 12 -10.51 -7.28 20.98
CA THR A 12 -11.55 -6.30 20.67
C THR A 12 -11.23 -4.95 21.28
N LEU A 13 -11.64 -3.89 20.58
CA LEU A 13 -11.52 -2.49 21.00
C LEU A 13 -12.85 -1.79 20.78
N THR A 14 -13.34 -1.06 21.77
CA THR A 14 -14.56 -0.24 21.62
C THR A 14 -14.19 1.23 21.52
N VAL A 15 -14.57 1.86 20.41
CA VAL A 15 -14.34 3.28 20.14
C VAL A 15 -15.64 3.92 19.66
N GLY A 16 -16.07 5.00 20.29
CA GLY A 16 -17.28 5.71 19.90
C GLY A 16 -18.56 4.85 19.92
N GLY A 17 -18.62 3.85 20.84
CA GLY A 17 -19.76 2.94 20.95
C GLY A 17 -19.77 1.80 19.91
N LYS A 18 -18.77 1.73 19.00
CA LYS A 18 -18.60 0.62 18.05
C LYS A 18 -17.48 -0.29 18.52
N THR A 19 -17.67 -1.60 18.37
CA THR A 19 -16.68 -2.62 18.70
C THR A 19 -15.97 -3.05 17.43
N TYR A 20 -14.64 -3.08 17.50
CA TYR A 20 -13.76 -3.50 16.42
C TYR A 20 -12.95 -4.71 16.88
N THR A 21 -12.75 -5.66 16.00
CA THR A 21 -11.81 -6.75 16.15
C THR A 21 -10.47 -6.35 15.56
N TYR A 22 -9.35 -6.66 16.24
CA TYR A 22 -8.01 -6.41 15.76
C TYR A 22 -7.04 -7.49 16.24
N TYR A 23 -5.82 -7.54 15.69
CA TYR A 23 -4.80 -8.51 16.08
C TYR A 23 -3.72 -7.84 16.92
N SER A 24 -3.74 -8.15 18.21
CA SER A 24 -2.92 -7.49 19.24
C SER A 24 -1.52 -8.09 19.32
N ILE A 25 -0.50 -7.28 19.02
CA ILE A 25 0.91 -7.66 19.22
C ILE A 25 1.19 -7.93 20.71
N ALA A 26 0.57 -7.17 21.62
CA ALA A 26 0.76 -7.36 23.04
C ALA A 26 0.18 -8.70 23.54
N GLU A 27 -0.96 -9.12 23.01
CA GLU A 27 -1.51 -10.45 23.35
C GLU A 27 -0.66 -11.57 22.70
N ALA A 28 -0.21 -11.39 21.46
CA ALA A 28 0.69 -12.33 20.82
C ALA A 28 2.00 -12.51 21.63
N GLU A 29 2.54 -11.42 22.18
CA GLU A 29 3.73 -11.47 23.04
C GLU A 29 3.49 -12.28 24.32
N LYS A 30 2.35 -12.09 24.98
CA LYS A 30 1.96 -12.87 26.17
C LYS A 30 1.77 -14.35 25.86
N ASN A 31 1.37 -14.67 24.63
CA ASN A 31 1.07 -16.03 24.19
C ASN A 31 2.23 -16.70 23.43
N GLY A 32 3.46 -16.23 23.60
CA GLY A 32 4.66 -16.95 23.16
C GLY A 32 5.55 -16.25 22.14
N LEU A 33 5.16 -15.10 21.57
CA LEU A 33 6.01 -14.29 20.70
C LEU A 33 6.86 -13.29 21.52
N ALA A 34 7.80 -13.79 22.31
CA ALA A 34 8.57 -13.00 23.25
C ALA A 34 9.31 -11.83 22.59
N GLY A 35 9.14 -10.62 23.14
CA GLY A 35 9.89 -9.43 22.77
C GLY A 35 9.38 -8.68 21.54
N VAL A 36 8.31 -9.12 20.87
CA VAL A 36 7.81 -8.50 19.62
C VAL A 36 7.33 -7.05 19.81
N SER A 37 7.01 -6.63 21.01
CA SER A 37 6.74 -5.22 21.31
C SER A 37 7.93 -4.29 21.05
N LYS A 38 9.16 -4.83 20.96
CA LYS A 38 10.40 -4.11 20.66
C LYS A 38 10.73 -4.04 19.16
N LEU A 39 9.94 -4.69 18.30
CA LEU A 39 10.10 -4.58 16.86
C LEU A 39 9.99 -3.12 16.40
N PRO A 40 10.70 -2.73 15.33
CA PRO A 40 10.43 -1.48 14.62
C PRO A 40 8.96 -1.34 14.21
N GLY A 41 8.48 -0.12 13.98
CA GLY A 41 7.09 0.15 13.63
C GLY A 41 6.64 -0.59 12.37
N SER A 42 7.44 -0.53 11.32
CA SER A 42 7.20 -1.26 10.06
C SER A 42 7.09 -2.78 10.25
N MET A 43 7.97 -3.34 11.08
CA MET A 43 7.95 -4.77 11.38
C MET A 43 6.76 -5.18 12.25
N LYS A 44 6.24 -4.29 13.08
CA LYS A 44 4.97 -4.52 13.80
C LYS A 44 3.78 -4.59 12.84
N VAL A 45 3.76 -3.75 11.81
CA VAL A 45 2.73 -3.79 10.77
C VAL A 45 2.82 -5.09 9.98
N VAL A 46 4.03 -5.55 9.63
CA VAL A 46 4.23 -6.85 8.97
C VAL A 46 3.75 -7.99 9.88
N LEU A 47 4.11 -7.96 11.17
CA LEU A 47 3.68 -8.99 12.12
C LEU A 47 2.16 -9.03 12.28
N GLU A 48 1.49 -7.87 12.40
CA GLU A 48 0.03 -7.79 12.46
C GLU A 48 -0.61 -8.44 11.23
N ASN A 49 -0.06 -8.16 10.04
CA ASN A 49 -0.54 -8.74 8.79
C ASN A 49 -0.48 -10.26 8.80
N LEU A 50 0.64 -10.85 9.23
CA LEU A 50 0.77 -12.30 9.33
C LEU A 50 -0.17 -12.90 10.38
N LEU A 51 -0.29 -12.28 11.56
CA LEU A 51 -1.23 -12.73 12.60
C LEU A 51 -2.68 -12.73 12.08
N ARG A 52 -3.06 -11.72 11.32
CA ARG A 52 -4.40 -11.59 10.76
C ARG A 52 -4.69 -12.57 9.63
N PHE A 53 -3.69 -12.99 8.87
CA PHE A 53 -3.83 -13.88 7.73
C PHE A 53 -3.32 -15.30 7.95
N GLU A 54 -3.05 -15.70 9.19
CA GLU A 54 -2.62 -17.06 9.52
C GLU A 54 -3.67 -18.09 9.08
N ASP A 55 -3.31 -18.96 8.14
CA ASP A 55 -4.20 -19.97 7.54
C ASP A 55 -3.57 -21.36 7.40
N ASN A 56 -2.32 -21.53 7.85
CA ASN A 56 -1.51 -22.74 7.70
C ASN A 56 -1.24 -23.16 6.23
N ARG A 57 -1.42 -22.25 5.29
CA ARG A 57 -1.21 -22.50 3.85
C ARG A 57 -0.31 -21.44 3.24
N THR A 58 -0.72 -20.19 3.31
CA THR A 58 0.02 -19.03 2.81
C THR A 58 0.78 -18.34 3.92
N VAL A 59 0.20 -18.31 5.12
CA VAL A 59 0.85 -17.82 6.33
C VAL A 59 0.77 -18.90 7.40
N THR A 60 1.92 -19.34 7.85
CA THR A 60 2.07 -20.37 8.87
C THR A 60 2.55 -19.77 10.19
N LYS A 61 2.44 -20.55 11.27
CA LYS A 61 3.03 -20.18 12.55
C LYS A 61 4.54 -19.93 12.45
N ALA A 62 5.24 -20.70 11.62
CA ALA A 62 6.69 -20.54 11.41
C ALA A 62 7.05 -19.19 10.80
N ASP A 63 6.22 -18.65 9.90
CA ASP A 63 6.42 -17.33 9.30
C ASP A 63 6.31 -16.23 10.35
N ILE A 64 5.35 -16.35 11.27
CA ILE A 64 5.15 -15.41 12.37
C ILE A 64 6.33 -15.49 13.35
N GLU A 65 6.80 -16.70 13.70
CA GLU A 65 7.97 -16.91 14.56
C GLU A 65 9.25 -16.37 13.92
N ALA A 66 9.40 -16.47 12.59
CA ALA A 66 10.56 -15.92 11.87
C ALA A 66 10.62 -14.38 11.98
N VAL A 67 9.47 -13.68 11.97
CA VAL A 67 9.45 -12.22 12.23
C VAL A 67 9.88 -11.92 13.67
N ALA A 68 9.49 -12.72 14.64
CA ALA A 68 9.96 -12.54 16.03
C ALA A 68 11.48 -12.79 16.16
N GLN A 69 12.01 -13.80 15.45
CA GLN A 69 13.45 -14.12 15.44
C GLN A 69 14.30 -12.99 14.86
N TRP A 70 13.74 -12.17 13.96
CA TRP A 70 14.39 -10.98 13.42
C TRP A 70 14.91 -10.03 14.52
N LEU A 71 14.32 -9.99 15.69
CA LEU A 71 14.82 -9.20 16.83
C LEU A 71 16.27 -9.54 17.21
N VAL A 72 16.68 -10.78 16.99
CA VAL A 72 18.03 -11.27 17.30
C VAL A 72 18.94 -11.08 16.09
N THR A 73 18.49 -11.51 14.94
CA THR A 73 19.32 -11.60 13.71
C THR A 73 19.44 -10.28 12.96
N ARG A 74 18.40 -9.43 13.02
CA ARG A 74 18.24 -8.18 12.24
C ARG A 74 18.20 -8.37 10.72
N THR A 75 18.34 -9.59 10.25
CA THR A 75 18.25 -10.02 8.86
C THR A 75 17.54 -11.36 8.81
N SER A 76 16.98 -11.71 7.66
CA SER A 76 16.33 -13.02 7.48
C SER A 76 16.32 -13.39 6.00
N ASP A 77 16.54 -14.67 5.71
CA ASP A 77 16.37 -15.27 4.40
C ASP A 77 14.99 -15.97 4.28
N HIS A 78 14.12 -15.79 5.28
CA HIS A 78 12.79 -16.38 5.30
C HIS A 78 11.82 -15.55 4.45
N GLU A 79 11.14 -16.21 3.54
CA GLU A 79 10.08 -15.61 2.73
C GLU A 79 8.75 -15.64 3.46
N ILE A 80 8.00 -14.57 3.37
CA ILE A 80 6.65 -14.42 3.93
C ILE A 80 5.65 -14.03 2.86
N SER A 81 4.40 -14.36 3.10
CA SER A 81 3.26 -13.99 2.27
C SER A 81 2.52 -12.79 2.87
N TYR A 82 2.63 -11.64 2.23
CA TYR A 82 2.07 -10.37 2.71
C TYR A 82 0.85 -9.96 1.89
N ARG A 83 -0.20 -9.44 2.53
CA ARG A 83 -1.41 -8.93 1.86
C ARG A 83 -1.61 -7.45 2.18
N PRO A 84 -1.39 -6.54 1.21
CA PRO A 84 -1.64 -5.12 1.41
C PRO A 84 -3.13 -4.85 1.61
N ALA A 85 -3.45 -3.79 2.34
CA ALA A 85 -4.83 -3.35 2.55
C ALA A 85 -5.47 -2.82 1.27
N ARG A 86 -4.67 -2.24 0.37
CA ARG A 86 -5.12 -1.65 -0.90
C ARG A 86 -4.00 -1.57 -1.93
N VAL A 87 -4.37 -1.25 -3.18
CA VAL A 87 -3.44 -1.01 -4.29
C VAL A 87 -3.61 0.44 -4.78
N LEU A 88 -2.49 1.13 -4.99
CA LEU A 88 -2.45 2.48 -5.54
C LEU A 88 -1.78 2.45 -6.92
N MET A 89 -2.42 3.02 -7.92
CA MET A 89 -1.92 3.07 -9.29
C MET A 89 -1.96 4.49 -9.84
N GLN A 90 -1.10 4.76 -10.78
CA GLN A 90 -1.19 5.92 -11.68
C GLN A 90 -1.68 5.46 -13.06
N ASP A 91 -2.01 6.38 -13.95
CA ASP A 91 -2.71 6.08 -15.19
C ASP A 91 -1.87 5.36 -16.26
N PHE A 92 -0.55 5.46 -16.27
CA PHE A 92 0.28 4.73 -17.24
C PHE A 92 0.41 3.24 -16.91
N THR A 93 0.59 2.90 -15.65
CA THR A 93 0.73 1.51 -15.20
C THR A 93 -0.62 0.89 -14.82
N GLY A 94 -1.60 1.70 -14.44
CA GLY A 94 -2.92 1.24 -14.02
C GLY A 94 -3.84 0.86 -15.17
N VAL A 95 -3.75 1.53 -16.33
CA VAL A 95 -4.57 1.18 -17.50
C VAL A 95 -4.33 -0.26 -17.97
N PRO A 96 -3.09 -0.74 -18.13
CA PRO A 96 -2.83 -2.15 -18.45
C PRO A 96 -3.47 -3.13 -17.47
N ALA A 97 -3.36 -2.87 -16.17
CA ALA A 97 -3.96 -3.72 -15.14
C ALA A 97 -5.50 -3.80 -15.26
N VAL A 98 -6.17 -2.68 -15.58
CA VAL A 98 -7.62 -2.68 -15.83
C VAL A 98 -7.97 -3.42 -17.13
N VAL A 99 -7.13 -3.32 -18.16
CA VAL A 99 -7.28 -4.11 -19.41
C VAL A 99 -7.19 -5.60 -19.10
N ASP A 100 -6.26 -6.04 -18.26
CA ASP A 100 -6.11 -7.44 -17.90
C ASP A 100 -7.33 -7.94 -17.10
N LEU A 101 -7.87 -7.16 -16.17
CA LEU A 101 -9.12 -7.49 -15.49
C LEU A 101 -10.29 -7.64 -16.48
N ALA A 102 -10.39 -6.77 -17.50
CA ALA A 102 -11.40 -6.85 -18.54
C ALA A 102 -11.22 -8.13 -19.39
N ALA A 103 -9.98 -8.45 -19.79
CA ALA A 103 -9.65 -9.67 -20.52
C ALA A 103 -9.96 -10.93 -19.71
N MET A 104 -9.72 -10.91 -18.40
CA MET A 104 -10.10 -12.01 -17.50
C MET A 104 -11.62 -12.21 -17.46
N ARG A 105 -12.42 -11.13 -17.50
CA ARG A 105 -13.89 -11.23 -17.61
C ARG A 105 -14.31 -11.88 -18.91
N ASP A 106 -13.72 -11.48 -20.02
CA ASP A 106 -14.00 -12.09 -21.33
C ASP A 106 -13.64 -13.57 -21.36
N ALA A 107 -12.47 -13.94 -20.84
CA ALA A 107 -12.05 -15.32 -20.72
C ALA A 107 -13.00 -16.14 -19.83
N THR A 108 -13.42 -15.58 -18.71
CA THR A 108 -14.37 -16.20 -17.78
C THR A 108 -15.71 -16.46 -18.45
N ALA A 109 -16.21 -15.50 -19.22
CA ALA A 109 -17.46 -15.63 -19.99
C ALA A 109 -17.33 -16.73 -21.06
N LYS A 110 -16.22 -16.79 -21.79
CA LYS A 110 -15.95 -17.84 -22.80
C LYS A 110 -15.89 -19.24 -22.20
N LEU A 111 -15.45 -19.34 -20.95
CA LEU A 111 -15.43 -20.61 -20.18
C LEU A 111 -16.81 -20.95 -19.58
N GLY A 112 -17.84 -20.17 -19.81
CA GLY A 112 -19.19 -20.39 -19.30
C GLY A 112 -19.38 -20.07 -17.82
N ALA A 113 -18.41 -19.36 -17.19
CA ALA A 113 -18.52 -18.92 -15.82
C ALA A 113 -19.00 -17.45 -15.71
N ASN A 114 -19.39 -17.02 -14.52
CA ASN A 114 -19.89 -15.66 -14.30
C ASN A 114 -18.71 -14.65 -14.29
N PRO A 115 -18.60 -13.75 -15.28
CA PRO A 115 -17.54 -12.76 -15.37
C PRO A 115 -17.54 -11.74 -14.23
N GLN A 116 -18.68 -11.52 -13.55
CA GLN A 116 -18.78 -10.62 -12.41
C GLN A 116 -17.97 -11.11 -11.17
N LYS A 117 -17.48 -12.36 -11.20
CA LYS A 117 -16.54 -12.83 -10.18
C LYS A 117 -15.16 -12.21 -10.28
N ILE A 118 -14.82 -11.65 -11.43
CA ILE A 118 -13.55 -10.92 -11.62
C ILE A 118 -13.75 -9.48 -11.18
N ASN A 119 -13.32 -9.20 -9.97
CA ASN A 119 -13.30 -7.88 -9.34
C ASN A 119 -12.09 -7.77 -8.43
N PRO A 120 -11.57 -6.57 -8.18
CA PRO A 120 -10.62 -6.36 -7.10
C PRO A 120 -11.19 -6.78 -5.74
N LEU A 121 -10.46 -7.60 -5.01
CA LEU A 121 -10.82 -8.08 -3.67
C LEU A 121 -10.32 -7.15 -2.56
N VAL A 122 -9.48 -6.19 -2.91
CA VAL A 122 -9.03 -5.09 -2.06
C VAL A 122 -9.33 -3.76 -2.75
N PRO A 123 -9.48 -2.65 -2.02
CA PRO A 123 -9.66 -1.33 -2.62
C PRO A 123 -8.51 -0.98 -3.57
N VAL A 124 -8.85 -0.44 -4.73
CA VAL A 124 -7.89 0.02 -5.73
C VAL A 124 -8.19 1.47 -6.06
N ASP A 125 -7.21 2.33 -5.89
CA ASP A 125 -7.24 3.72 -6.30
C ASP A 125 -6.33 3.93 -7.50
N LEU A 126 -6.85 4.48 -8.59
CA LEU A 126 -6.08 4.89 -9.74
C LEU A 126 -6.16 6.41 -9.88
N VAL A 127 -5.02 7.09 -9.82
CA VAL A 127 -4.94 8.54 -9.96
C VAL A 127 -4.43 8.89 -11.36
N ILE A 128 -5.17 9.74 -12.07
CA ILE A 128 -4.76 10.26 -13.37
C ILE A 128 -3.87 11.47 -13.14
N ASP A 129 -2.57 11.29 -13.28
CA ASP A 129 -1.59 12.35 -13.07
C ASP A 129 -0.37 12.30 -13.99
N HIS A 130 0.09 11.13 -14.39
CA HIS A 130 1.29 10.96 -15.18
C HIS A 130 1.10 11.32 -16.67
N SER A 131 -0.12 11.26 -17.18
CA SER A 131 -0.44 11.69 -18.55
C SER A 131 -0.66 13.20 -18.67
N VAL A 132 -0.84 13.89 -17.55
CA VAL A 132 -1.12 15.34 -17.53
C VAL A 132 0.15 16.13 -17.86
N MET A 133 0.05 16.96 -18.90
CA MET A 133 1.16 17.78 -19.38
C MET A 133 0.79 19.28 -19.34
N VAL A 134 1.78 20.13 -19.13
CA VAL A 134 1.63 21.58 -19.19
C VAL A 134 2.25 22.07 -20.51
N ASP A 135 1.41 22.39 -21.50
CA ASP A 135 1.82 22.93 -22.80
C ASP A 135 1.78 24.46 -22.81
N SER A 136 0.78 25.04 -22.17
CA SER A 136 0.59 26.49 -22.09
C SER A 136 0.81 26.97 -20.65
N PHE A 137 1.44 28.12 -20.47
CA PHE A 137 1.75 28.70 -19.16
C PHE A 137 1.79 30.23 -19.20
N GLY A 138 1.74 30.86 -18.03
CA GLY A 138 1.95 32.30 -17.87
C GLY A 138 0.85 33.20 -18.41
N THR A 139 -0.30 32.66 -18.80
CA THR A 139 -1.46 33.42 -19.29
C THR A 139 -2.75 33.00 -18.60
N PRO A 140 -3.78 33.87 -18.53
CA PRO A 140 -5.07 33.51 -17.96
C PRO A 140 -5.79 32.36 -18.68
N LEU A 141 -5.45 32.08 -19.95
CA LEU A 141 -6.06 31.02 -20.76
C LEU A 141 -5.29 29.70 -20.67
N ALA A 142 -4.11 29.69 -20.09
CA ALA A 142 -3.23 28.52 -20.09
C ALA A 142 -3.90 27.29 -19.47
N PHE A 143 -4.63 27.45 -18.39
CA PHE A 143 -5.34 26.34 -17.73
C PHE A 143 -6.36 25.69 -18.69
N GLN A 144 -7.21 26.49 -19.32
CA GLN A 144 -8.22 25.98 -20.25
C GLN A 144 -7.58 25.29 -21.45
N GLN A 145 -6.53 25.87 -22.01
CA GLN A 145 -5.80 25.29 -23.15
C GLN A 145 -5.18 23.93 -22.79
N ASN A 146 -4.58 23.82 -21.62
CA ASN A 146 -4.04 22.54 -21.15
C ASN A 146 -5.12 21.49 -20.94
N VAL A 147 -6.29 21.84 -20.39
CA VAL A 147 -7.41 20.92 -20.23
C VAL A 147 -7.93 20.43 -21.58
N GLU A 148 -8.09 21.30 -22.56
CA GLU A 148 -8.53 20.95 -23.91
C GLU A 148 -7.56 19.96 -24.57
N LEU A 149 -6.24 20.24 -24.52
CA LEU A 149 -5.20 19.37 -25.05
C LEU A 149 -5.11 18.03 -24.30
N GLU A 150 -5.32 18.05 -23.00
CA GLU A 150 -5.35 16.85 -22.15
C GLU A 150 -6.44 15.88 -22.63
N TYR A 151 -7.66 16.35 -22.80
CA TYR A 151 -8.78 15.52 -23.27
C TYR A 151 -8.64 15.11 -24.74
N GLU A 152 -8.06 15.94 -25.59
CA GLU A 152 -7.75 15.57 -26.97
C GLU A 152 -6.77 14.39 -27.04
N ARG A 153 -5.73 14.39 -26.20
CA ARG A 153 -4.69 13.36 -26.18
C ARG A 153 -5.11 12.07 -25.50
N ASN A 154 -5.86 12.18 -24.42
CA ASN A 154 -6.10 11.07 -23.49
C ASN A 154 -7.60 10.69 -23.36
N GLY A 155 -8.48 11.22 -24.21
CA GLY A 155 -9.92 11.00 -24.13
C GLY A 155 -10.31 9.52 -24.11
N GLU A 156 -9.77 8.70 -25.01
CA GLU A 156 -10.02 7.24 -25.03
C GLU A 156 -9.61 6.55 -23.73
N ARG A 157 -8.46 6.91 -23.17
CA ARG A 157 -7.98 6.38 -21.88
C ARG A 157 -8.95 6.73 -20.77
N TYR A 158 -9.45 7.95 -20.74
CA TYR A 158 -10.35 8.42 -19.68
C TYR A 158 -11.75 7.80 -19.80
N GLU A 159 -12.25 7.61 -21.01
CA GLU A 159 -13.48 6.85 -21.23
C GLU A 159 -13.35 5.40 -20.75
N PHE A 160 -12.24 4.75 -21.05
CA PHE A 160 -11.96 3.40 -20.59
C PHE A 160 -11.88 3.31 -19.06
N LEU A 161 -11.18 4.23 -18.41
CA LEU A 161 -11.06 4.26 -16.95
C LEU A 161 -12.42 4.56 -16.28
N ARG A 162 -13.22 5.44 -16.87
CA ARG A 162 -14.58 5.72 -16.40
C ARG A 162 -15.47 4.49 -16.51
N TRP A 163 -15.37 3.75 -17.61
CA TRP A 163 -16.02 2.45 -17.75
C TRP A 163 -15.54 1.49 -16.66
N GLY A 164 -14.24 1.36 -16.44
CA GLY A 164 -13.66 0.50 -15.41
C GLY A 164 -14.20 0.78 -14.02
N GLN A 165 -14.30 2.05 -13.63
CA GLN A 165 -14.89 2.45 -12.35
C GLN A 165 -16.37 2.04 -12.20
N SER A 166 -17.12 1.99 -13.27
CA SER A 166 -18.52 1.52 -13.24
C SER A 166 -18.66 0.00 -13.37
N ALA A 167 -17.68 -0.66 -13.99
CA ALA A 167 -17.69 -2.08 -14.26
C ALA A 167 -17.14 -2.94 -13.12
N PHE A 168 -16.20 -2.42 -12.35
CA PHE A 168 -15.53 -3.15 -11.27
C PHE A 168 -15.89 -2.58 -9.90
N ASP A 169 -16.21 -3.47 -8.96
CA ASP A 169 -16.31 -3.13 -7.55
C ASP A 169 -14.92 -2.87 -6.97
N ASN A 170 -14.84 -2.07 -5.89
CA ASN A 170 -13.58 -1.70 -5.24
C ASN A 170 -12.55 -0.98 -6.14
N PHE A 171 -12.95 -0.45 -7.27
CA PHE A 171 -12.10 0.32 -8.16
C PHE A 171 -12.56 1.76 -8.26
N ARG A 172 -11.68 2.70 -7.92
CA ARG A 172 -11.95 4.14 -7.94
C ARG A 172 -10.92 4.86 -8.79
N VAL A 173 -11.38 5.79 -9.60
CA VAL A 173 -10.53 6.65 -10.44
C VAL A 173 -10.59 8.08 -9.92
N VAL A 174 -9.42 8.66 -9.64
CA VAL A 174 -9.28 10.08 -9.34
C VAL A 174 -9.03 10.81 -10.66
N PRO A 175 -9.90 11.77 -11.05
CA PRO A 175 -9.84 12.40 -12.36
C PRO A 175 -8.59 13.28 -12.54
N PRO A 176 -8.22 13.62 -13.80
CA PRO A 176 -7.10 14.51 -14.08
C PRO A 176 -7.33 15.91 -13.47
N GLY A 177 -6.23 16.61 -13.19
CA GLY A 177 -6.27 17.94 -12.58
C GLY A 177 -6.50 17.96 -11.07
N THR A 178 -6.59 16.80 -10.41
CA THR A 178 -6.78 16.69 -8.95
C THR A 178 -5.45 16.72 -8.17
N GLY A 179 -4.33 16.73 -8.88
CA GLY A 179 -2.99 16.73 -8.30
C GLY A 179 -2.28 15.39 -8.42
N ILE A 180 -0.99 15.39 -8.09
CA ILE A 180 -0.09 14.25 -8.24
C ILE A 180 -0.44 13.15 -7.23
N CYS A 181 -0.42 11.89 -7.71
CA CYS A 181 -0.75 10.69 -6.95
C CYS A 181 -0.01 10.59 -5.62
N HIS A 182 1.32 10.76 -5.66
CA HIS A 182 2.19 10.59 -4.50
C HIS A 182 2.48 11.90 -3.75
N GLN A 183 1.61 12.88 -3.86
CA GLN A 183 1.65 14.16 -3.12
C GLN A 183 0.27 14.45 -2.53
N VAL A 184 -0.46 15.40 -3.10
CA VAL A 184 -1.77 15.84 -2.58
C VAL A 184 -2.76 14.69 -2.42
N ASN A 185 -2.79 13.77 -3.39
CA ASN A 185 -3.73 12.65 -3.33
C ASN A 185 -3.45 11.67 -2.21
N LEU A 186 -2.21 11.51 -1.74
CA LEU A 186 -1.91 10.66 -0.58
C LEU A 186 -2.65 11.13 0.67
N GLU A 187 -2.75 12.43 0.88
CA GLU A 187 -3.43 13.01 2.05
C GLU A 187 -4.93 12.72 2.05
N TYR A 188 -5.55 12.58 0.87
CA TYR A 188 -6.96 12.22 0.71
C TYR A 188 -7.23 10.73 0.75
N LEU A 189 -6.28 9.92 0.25
CA LEU A 189 -6.46 8.48 0.07
C LEU A 189 -5.99 7.67 1.27
N ALA A 190 -4.96 8.15 2.00
CA ALA A 190 -4.42 7.45 3.14
C ALA A 190 -5.37 7.49 4.35
N GLN A 191 -5.50 6.32 4.98
CA GLN A 191 -6.36 6.16 6.16
C GLN A 191 -5.55 5.47 7.24
N THR A 192 -4.96 5.98 8.15
CA THR A 192 -4.10 5.32 9.16
C THR A 192 -4.58 3.91 9.57
N VAL A 193 -5.90 3.72 9.64
CA VAL A 193 -6.57 2.45 9.97
C VAL A 193 -7.69 2.19 8.96
N TRP A 194 -7.70 0.99 8.40
CA TRP A 194 -8.80 0.46 7.60
C TRP A 194 -9.71 -0.43 8.43
N THR A 195 -10.95 -0.56 7.99
CA THR A 195 -11.91 -1.50 8.56
C THR A 195 -12.57 -2.33 7.45
N LYS A 196 -12.87 -3.59 7.75
CA LYS A 196 -13.56 -4.51 6.85
C LYS A 196 -14.57 -5.34 7.64
N GLU A 197 -15.76 -5.50 7.08
CA GLU A 197 -16.73 -6.45 7.61
C GLU A 197 -16.32 -7.87 7.21
N GLU A 198 -16.10 -8.73 8.17
CA GLU A 198 -15.69 -10.10 7.95
C GLU A 198 -16.33 -11.02 9.00
N ASN A 199 -17.09 -12.03 8.54
CA ASN A 199 -17.79 -13.00 9.40
C ASN A 199 -18.70 -12.36 10.47
N GLY A 200 -19.28 -11.20 10.20
CA GLY A 200 -20.14 -10.46 11.14
C GLY A 200 -19.40 -9.62 12.18
N GLU A 201 -18.10 -9.46 12.01
CA GLU A 201 -17.25 -8.60 12.84
C GLU A 201 -16.66 -7.47 12.00
N THR A 202 -16.51 -6.28 12.57
CA THR A 202 -15.74 -5.19 11.95
C THR A 202 -14.27 -5.33 12.33
N VAL A 203 -13.43 -5.81 11.42
CA VAL A 203 -12.00 -5.98 11.65
C VAL A 203 -11.27 -4.69 11.32
N ALA A 204 -10.47 -4.17 12.27
CA ALA A 204 -9.62 -3.00 12.10
C ALA A 204 -8.15 -3.40 11.96
N TYR A 205 -7.44 -2.78 11.02
CA TYR A 205 -6.05 -3.09 10.70
C TYR A 205 -5.32 -1.85 10.15
N PRO A 206 -3.97 -1.81 10.22
CA PRO A 206 -3.19 -0.71 9.68
C PRO A 206 -3.40 -0.50 8.18
N ASP A 207 -3.42 0.76 7.74
CA ASP A 207 -3.35 1.07 6.31
C ASP A 207 -1.99 0.66 5.76
N THR A 208 -2.02 -0.11 4.69
CA THR A 208 -0.84 -0.57 3.97
C THR A 208 -1.17 -0.64 2.50
N LEU A 209 -0.21 -0.32 1.65
CA LEU A 209 -0.45 -0.37 0.22
C LEU A 209 0.77 -0.85 -0.58
N VAL A 210 0.49 -1.37 -1.75
CA VAL A 210 1.47 -1.51 -2.81
C VAL A 210 1.03 -0.65 -3.99
N GLY A 211 1.99 -0.14 -4.73
CA GLY A 211 1.72 0.71 -5.89
C GLY A 211 2.61 0.35 -7.07
N THR A 212 2.15 0.68 -8.26
CA THR A 212 2.86 0.40 -9.52
C THR A 212 3.85 1.49 -9.90
N ASP A 213 4.25 2.32 -8.96
CA ASP A 213 5.12 3.47 -9.15
C ASP A 213 6.28 3.49 -8.15
N SER A 214 7.45 3.98 -8.59
CA SER A 214 8.64 4.10 -7.74
C SER A 214 8.47 5.12 -6.60
N HIS A 215 7.52 6.03 -6.69
CA HIS A 215 7.21 7.03 -5.67
C HIS A 215 6.20 6.52 -4.61
N THR A 216 5.72 5.29 -4.74
CA THR A 216 4.76 4.69 -3.79
C THR A 216 5.24 4.78 -2.34
N THR A 217 6.54 4.68 -2.11
CA THR A 217 7.15 4.79 -0.78
C THR A 217 6.95 6.15 -0.11
N MET A 218 6.52 7.20 -0.82
CA MET A 218 6.21 8.50 -0.23
C MET A 218 5.06 8.42 0.80
N VAL A 219 4.17 7.42 0.67
CA VAL A 219 3.09 7.19 1.63
C VAL A 219 3.61 6.89 3.05
N ASN A 220 4.84 6.42 3.18
CA ASN A 220 5.46 6.15 4.47
C ASN A 220 5.62 7.42 5.32
N GLY A 221 5.69 8.62 4.70
CA GLY A 221 5.66 9.90 5.39
C GLY A 221 4.37 10.17 6.16
N MET A 222 3.30 9.47 5.84
CA MET A 222 2.00 9.52 6.52
C MET A 222 1.78 8.36 7.50
N ALA A 223 2.84 7.66 7.89
CA ALA A 223 2.81 6.46 8.74
C ALA A 223 1.99 5.29 8.13
N VAL A 224 1.91 5.22 6.81
CA VAL A 224 1.32 4.12 6.05
C VAL A 224 2.45 3.30 5.43
N LEU A 225 2.49 2.00 5.68
CA LEU A 225 3.51 1.13 5.11
C LEU A 225 3.17 0.84 3.64
N GLY A 226 4.03 1.31 2.73
CA GLY A 226 3.84 1.11 1.30
C GLY A 226 5.13 1.03 0.52
N TRP A 227 5.11 0.27 -0.57
CA TRP A 227 6.24 0.14 -1.49
C TRP A 227 5.80 -0.13 -2.93
N GLY A 228 6.71 0.11 -3.88
CA GLY A 228 6.49 -0.14 -5.29
C GLY A 228 6.63 -1.62 -5.64
N VAL A 229 5.75 -2.09 -6.52
CA VAL A 229 5.75 -3.44 -7.08
C VAL A 229 5.60 -3.37 -8.60
N GLY A 230 5.82 -4.48 -9.29
CA GLY A 230 5.50 -4.61 -10.71
C GLY A 230 3.99 -4.70 -10.96
N GLY A 231 3.56 -4.46 -12.21
CA GLY A 231 2.13 -4.53 -12.59
C GLY A 231 1.50 -5.87 -12.25
N ILE A 232 2.16 -6.98 -12.58
CA ILE A 232 1.69 -8.35 -12.30
C ILE A 232 1.51 -8.60 -10.81
N GLU A 233 2.41 -8.08 -9.97
CA GLU A 233 2.30 -8.22 -8.51
C GLU A 233 1.13 -7.39 -7.95
N ALA A 234 0.91 -6.18 -8.51
CA ALA A 234 -0.24 -5.36 -8.15
C ALA A 234 -1.57 -6.06 -8.53
N GLU A 235 -1.64 -6.66 -9.73
CA GLU A 235 -2.80 -7.44 -10.18
C GLU A 235 -3.04 -8.67 -9.29
N ALA A 236 -1.98 -9.38 -8.92
CA ALA A 236 -2.06 -10.50 -7.99
C ALA A 236 -2.63 -10.05 -6.63
N ALA A 237 -2.17 -8.91 -6.11
CA ALA A 237 -2.69 -8.33 -4.88
C ALA A 237 -4.16 -7.91 -5.00
N MET A 238 -4.56 -7.30 -6.13
CA MET A 238 -5.97 -6.98 -6.41
C MET A 238 -6.86 -8.22 -6.38
N LEU A 239 -6.37 -9.34 -6.90
CA LEU A 239 -7.09 -10.61 -6.93
C LEU A 239 -6.97 -11.43 -5.62
N GLY A 240 -6.44 -10.82 -4.56
CA GLY A 240 -6.36 -11.40 -3.23
C GLY A 240 -5.23 -12.39 -3.03
N GLN A 241 -4.28 -12.49 -3.98
CA GLN A 241 -3.07 -13.27 -3.79
C GLN A 241 -2.09 -12.52 -2.87
N PRO A 242 -1.35 -13.21 -2.02
CA PRO A 242 -0.31 -12.57 -1.24
C PRO A 242 0.88 -12.22 -2.12
N ILE A 243 1.59 -11.17 -1.74
CA ILE A 243 2.89 -10.83 -2.29
C ILE A 243 3.96 -11.58 -1.47
N THR A 244 4.80 -12.35 -2.16
CA THR A 244 5.92 -13.04 -1.53
C THR A 244 7.08 -12.06 -1.39
N MET A 245 7.62 -11.94 -0.18
CA MET A 245 8.77 -11.09 0.11
C MET A 245 9.64 -11.69 1.21
N LEU A 246 10.93 -11.43 1.14
CA LEU A 246 11.83 -11.70 2.27
C LEU A 246 11.46 -10.80 3.46
N ILE A 247 11.59 -11.30 4.68
CA ILE A 247 11.46 -10.46 5.87
C ILE A 247 12.51 -9.34 5.77
N PRO A 248 12.11 -8.05 5.65
CA PRO A 248 13.02 -6.98 5.29
C PRO A 248 13.94 -6.59 6.45
N GLU A 249 15.12 -6.11 6.10
CA GLU A 249 15.93 -5.34 7.05
C GLU A 249 15.28 -3.97 7.29
N VAL A 250 15.53 -3.41 8.47
CA VAL A 250 15.07 -2.05 8.82
C VAL A 250 16.26 -1.16 9.08
N VAL A 251 16.32 -0.05 8.35
CA VAL A 251 17.35 1.00 8.52
C VAL A 251 16.74 2.19 9.24
N GLY A 252 17.21 2.47 10.44
CA GLY A 252 16.82 3.67 11.18
C GLY A 252 17.58 4.90 10.68
N PHE A 253 16.88 5.97 10.32
CA PHE A 253 17.44 7.26 9.96
C PHE A 253 17.17 8.27 11.07
N LYS A 254 18.19 8.62 11.84
CA LYS A 254 18.05 9.53 12.98
C LYS A 254 18.16 10.99 12.54
N LEU A 255 17.10 11.75 12.74
CA LEU A 255 17.10 13.21 12.57
C LEU A 255 17.45 13.89 13.89
N THR A 256 18.35 14.87 13.83
CA THR A 256 18.77 15.65 15.00
C THR A 256 18.96 17.12 14.62
N GLY A 257 18.68 18.02 15.56
CA GLY A 257 18.80 19.45 15.33
C GLY A 257 17.60 20.02 14.58
N LYS A 258 17.83 21.04 13.79
CA LYS A 258 16.84 21.73 12.97
C LYS A 258 17.47 22.27 11.70
N ILE A 259 16.66 22.51 10.69
CA ILE A 259 17.10 23.13 9.43
C ILE A 259 17.60 24.56 9.72
N ASN A 260 18.80 24.88 9.24
CA ASN A 260 19.36 26.23 9.35
C ASN A 260 18.63 27.21 8.44
N GLU A 261 18.70 28.49 8.79
CA GLU A 261 18.15 29.55 7.93
C GLU A 261 18.80 29.52 6.53
N GLY A 262 17.99 29.64 5.50
CA GLY A 262 18.41 29.56 4.09
C GLY A 262 18.45 28.16 3.51
N ILE A 263 18.27 27.10 4.31
CA ILE A 263 18.16 25.71 3.83
C ILE A 263 16.69 25.37 3.58
N THR A 264 16.40 24.75 2.45
CA THR A 264 15.04 24.37 2.07
C THR A 264 14.75 22.90 2.40
N ALA A 265 13.46 22.53 2.41
CA ALA A 265 13.06 21.13 2.53
C ALA A 265 13.64 20.27 1.40
N THR A 266 13.81 20.84 0.20
CA THR A 266 14.44 20.14 -0.95
C THR A 266 15.90 19.79 -0.67
N ASP A 267 16.67 20.68 -0.05
CA ASP A 267 18.06 20.41 0.33
C ASP A 267 18.15 19.26 1.33
N LEU A 268 17.22 19.22 2.30
CA LEU A 268 17.12 18.12 3.24
C LEU A 268 16.81 16.80 2.53
N VAL A 269 15.80 16.79 1.66
CA VAL A 269 15.39 15.57 0.91
C VAL A 269 16.54 15.06 0.04
N LEU A 270 17.24 15.92 -0.68
CA LEU A 270 18.37 15.54 -1.53
C LEU A 270 19.52 14.97 -0.69
N THR A 271 19.83 15.57 0.44
CA THR A 271 20.85 15.09 1.36
C THR A 271 20.51 13.72 1.94
N VAL A 272 19.28 13.55 2.43
CA VAL A 272 18.78 12.27 2.96
C VAL A 272 18.84 11.19 1.88
N THR A 273 18.37 11.51 0.67
CA THR A 273 18.37 10.58 -0.47
C THR A 273 19.79 10.13 -0.82
N GLU A 274 20.75 11.05 -0.85
CA GLU A 274 22.16 10.72 -1.10
C GLU A 274 22.72 9.78 -0.02
N MET A 275 22.46 10.08 1.24
CA MET A 275 22.92 9.26 2.38
C MET A 275 22.32 7.84 2.33
N LEU A 276 21.01 7.72 2.09
CA LEU A 276 20.33 6.44 2.00
C LEU A 276 20.80 5.64 0.77
N ARG A 277 21.04 6.29 -0.36
CA ARG A 277 21.59 5.66 -1.56
C ARG A 277 23.00 5.12 -1.31
N LYS A 278 23.87 5.88 -0.65
CA LYS A 278 25.22 5.43 -0.24
C LYS A 278 25.15 4.26 0.74
N LYS A 279 24.17 4.24 1.64
CA LYS A 279 23.94 3.15 2.60
C LYS A 279 23.47 1.86 1.92
N GLY A 280 22.77 1.95 0.78
CA GLY A 280 22.19 0.81 0.09
C GLY A 280 20.94 0.29 0.80
N VAL A 281 19.82 0.98 0.59
CA VAL A 281 18.53 0.67 1.26
C VAL A 281 17.50 0.01 0.34
N VAL A 282 17.88 -0.34 -0.89
CA VAL A 282 16.99 -1.04 -1.81
C VAL A 282 16.57 -2.38 -1.19
N GLY A 283 15.28 -2.66 -1.16
CA GLY A 283 14.73 -3.85 -0.52
C GLY A 283 14.67 -3.81 1.01
N LYS A 284 14.94 -2.65 1.62
CA LYS A 284 14.89 -2.44 3.08
C LYS A 284 13.82 -1.43 3.46
N PHE A 285 13.29 -1.54 4.66
CA PHE A 285 12.46 -0.49 5.22
C PHE A 285 13.33 0.61 5.85
N VAL A 286 12.90 1.86 5.72
CA VAL A 286 13.58 3.01 6.33
C VAL A 286 12.62 3.66 7.32
N GLU A 287 13.05 3.76 8.58
CA GLU A 287 12.28 4.43 9.63
C GLU A 287 13.00 5.71 10.07
N PHE A 288 12.31 6.84 9.98
CA PHE A 288 12.81 8.11 10.48
C PHE A 288 12.47 8.26 11.96
N TYR A 289 13.42 8.74 12.75
CA TYR A 289 13.23 8.93 14.18
C TYR A 289 14.18 10.02 14.72
N GLY A 290 13.97 10.44 15.94
CA GLY A 290 14.81 11.41 16.60
C GLY A 290 14.08 12.71 16.93
N PRO A 291 14.75 13.69 17.55
CA PRO A 291 14.16 14.95 17.97
C PRO A 291 14.23 16.07 16.91
N GLY A 292 14.80 15.78 15.73
CA GLY A 292 14.96 16.76 14.63
C GLY A 292 13.80 16.79 13.66
#